data_d2442a4782b4be62024cb0e47993096a
#
_entry.id   d2442a4782b4be62024cb0e47993096a
#
_cell.length_a   1.000
_cell.length_b   1.000
_cell.length_c   1.000
_cell.angle_alpha   90.00
_cell.angle_beta   90.00
_cell.angle_gamma   90.00
#
_symmetry.space_group_name_H-M   'P 1'
#
loop_
_entity.id
_entity.type
_entity.pdbx_description
1 polymer ?
#
loop_
_entity_poly.entity_id
_entity_poly.type
_entity_poly.pdbx_seq_one_letter_code
_entity_poly.pdbx_strand_id
1 'polypeptide(L)'
;MGHFSLIAKAWGIDPGSEEFRDIEMRFCKEIARHRINPPVPHSLLPEVNEDGSITILPERHEKLAKYIKETHLVDFEVPRAPFMTNTSNSPLPTPENQTDPLAIEKSKRYYHEMYQYLKDNGWEKRAYLYLIDEPNSVKDYNQVINLAKVAEEGAPDLKRLVVEQTYTQDPSWPDLNESIDIWCPLFSFIDRETIREKIASGDEVWSYTALVQPAPSYHPDYNELKNKNPPYWHIDQPVIAYRIPTWINRQYDIVGLLYWTTTGWYDDHGPWLVPGFVHYNSDDGIHYMATYFNGGGMLFYPGNEAGFDGPITSVRLKNLREGLEDYEYFAILEEKGQGAYVKEMVDTICPEWWDFTKDPEALLKVREKLAMKIESLE
;
A
#
# COMPACT_ATOMS: atom_id res chain seq x y z
N MET A 1 -3.53 0.87 4.86
CA MET A 1 -4.17 1.45 6.08
C MET A 1 -3.20 1.39 7.24
N GLY A 2 -2.76 2.52 7.78
CA GLY A 2 -1.98 2.49 9.01
C GLY A 2 -2.89 2.12 10.19
N HIS A 3 -2.55 1.09 10.95
CA HIS A 3 -3.27 0.77 12.17
C HIS A 3 -2.94 1.79 13.28
N PHE A 4 -3.23 3.06 13.05
CA PHE A 4 -2.92 4.14 14.00
C PHE A 4 -3.69 4.01 15.32
N SER A 5 -4.78 3.22 15.37
CA SER A 5 -5.42 2.85 16.63
C SER A 5 -4.47 2.17 17.63
N LEU A 6 -3.46 1.45 17.13
CA LEU A 6 -2.43 0.83 17.97
C LEU A 6 -1.47 1.87 18.59
N ILE A 7 -1.30 3.02 17.93
CA ILE A 7 -0.57 4.15 18.52
C ILE A 7 -1.29 4.65 19.77
N ALA A 8 -2.61 4.88 19.69
CA ALA A 8 -3.40 5.30 20.86
C ALA A 8 -3.28 4.31 22.01
N LYS A 9 -3.34 2.99 21.71
CA LYS A 9 -3.12 1.92 22.73
C LYS A 9 -1.74 2.02 23.35
N ALA A 10 -0.67 2.19 22.55
CA ALA A 10 0.71 2.25 23.05
C ALA A 10 0.98 3.46 23.95
N TRP A 11 0.34 4.60 23.67
CA TRP A 11 0.46 5.80 24.54
C TRP A 11 -0.57 5.84 25.65
N GLY A 12 -1.57 4.93 25.66
CA GLY A 12 -2.65 4.94 26.66
C GLY A 12 -3.56 6.17 26.58
N ILE A 13 -3.76 6.71 25.36
CA ILE A 13 -4.53 7.92 25.11
C ILE A 13 -5.81 7.62 24.30
N ASP A 14 -6.79 8.52 24.41
CA ASP A 14 -8.03 8.43 23.63
C ASP A 14 -7.75 8.74 22.15
N PRO A 15 -8.13 7.84 21.20
CA PRO A 15 -8.02 8.09 19.76
C PRO A 15 -8.74 9.35 19.25
N GLY A 16 -9.71 9.86 20.00
CA GLY A 16 -10.42 11.12 19.71
C GLY A 16 -9.75 12.38 20.22
N SER A 17 -8.69 12.27 21.04
CA SER A 17 -8.04 13.39 21.70
C SER A 17 -7.14 14.23 20.78
N GLU A 18 -6.85 15.48 21.20
CA GLU A 18 -5.84 16.31 20.52
C GLU A 18 -4.43 15.73 20.67
N GLU A 19 -4.13 15.13 21.82
CA GLU A 19 -2.85 14.46 22.06
C GLU A 19 -2.60 13.33 21.08
N PHE A 20 -3.63 12.50 20.78
CA PHE A 20 -3.52 11.48 19.75
C PHE A 20 -3.23 12.08 18.36
N ARG A 21 -3.93 13.16 17.97
CA ARG A 21 -3.73 13.83 16.68
C ARG A 21 -2.31 14.38 16.54
N ASP A 22 -1.73 14.89 17.61
CA ASP A 22 -0.35 15.38 17.61
C ASP A 22 0.65 14.23 17.40
N ILE A 23 0.44 13.09 18.07
CA ILE A 23 1.29 11.91 17.91
C ILE A 23 1.11 11.30 16.51
N GLU A 24 -0.13 11.13 16.06
CA GLU A 24 -0.44 10.68 14.68
C GLU A 24 0.29 11.52 13.64
N MET A 25 0.25 12.84 13.79
CA MET A 25 0.93 13.77 12.88
C MET A 25 2.46 13.59 12.89
N ARG A 26 3.06 13.27 14.05
CA ARG A 26 4.49 12.97 14.13
C ARG A 26 4.86 11.70 13.38
N PHE A 27 4.02 10.65 13.48
CA PHE A 27 4.19 9.44 12.68
C PHE A 27 4.07 9.74 11.18
N CYS A 28 3.05 10.47 10.76
CA CYS A 28 2.87 10.85 9.35
C CYS A 28 4.07 11.63 8.79
N LYS A 29 4.58 12.61 9.55
CA LYS A 29 5.77 13.38 9.15
C LYS A 29 7.03 12.52 9.09
N GLU A 30 7.17 11.56 10.00
CA GLU A 30 8.34 10.66 9.98
C GLU A 30 8.25 9.65 8.82
N ILE A 31 7.06 9.17 8.46
CA ILE A 31 6.81 8.39 7.24
C ILE A 31 7.25 9.20 6.01
N ALA A 32 6.77 10.43 5.88
CA ALA A 32 7.11 11.32 4.77
C ALA A 32 8.63 11.61 4.66
N ARG A 33 9.33 11.78 5.79
CA ARG A 33 10.80 11.93 5.82
C ARG A 33 11.55 10.72 5.26
N HIS A 34 10.89 9.56 5.23
CA HIS A 34 11.43 8.34 4.64
C HIS A 34 10.94 8.13 3.20
N ARG A 35 10.41 9.18 2.54
CA ARG A 35 9.92 9.16 1.15
C ARG A 35 8.76 8.16 0.94
N ILE A 36 8.05 7.84 2.00
CA ILE A 36 6.85 7.00 1.96
C ILE A 36 5.64 7.92 2.05
N ASN A 37 4.61 7.62 1.27
CA ASN A 37 3.37 8.35 1.28
C ASN A 37 2.59 8.05 2.58
N PRO A 38 2.40 9.01 3.50
CA PRO A 38 1.68 8.76 4.73
C PRO A 38 0.17 8.75 4.48
N PRO A 39 -0.62 8.03 5.29
CA PRO A 39 -2.07 8.09 5.20
C PRO A 39 -2.57 9.50 5.58
N VAL A 40 -3.69 9.91 5.00
CA VAL A 40 -4.33 11.17 5.39
C VAL A 40 -5.16 10.95 6.66
N PRO A 41 -4.87 11.66 7.77
CA PRO A 41 -5.66 11.58 8.98
C PRO A 41 -7.14 11.92 8.74
N HIS A 42 -8.04 11.08 9.23
CA HIS A 42 -9.48 11.31 9.09
C HIS A 42 -9.95 12.66 9.64
N SER A 43 -9.27 13.17 10.67
CA SER A 43 -9.54 14.46 11.28
C SER A 43 -9.31 15.66 10.35
N LEU A 44 -8.62 15.46 9.22
CA LEU A 44 -8.34 16.48 8.21
C LEU A 44 -9.34 16.45 7.05
N LEU A 45 -10.10 15.36 6.92
CA LEU A 45 -11.02 15.17 5.80
C LEU A 45 -12.33 15.96 5.98
N PRO A 46 -13.06 16.28 4.90
CA PRO A 46 -14.42 16.77 4.98
C PRO A 46 -15.32 15.83 5.80
N GLU A 47 -16.33 16.38 6.43
CA GLU A 47 -17.35 15.59 7.13
C GLU A 47 -18.34 15.01 6.14
N VAL A 48 -18.72 13.76 6.33
CA VAL A 48 -19.70 13.07 5.49
C VAL A 48 -21.07 13.17 6.16
N ASN A 49 -22.04 13.74 5.45
CA ASN A 49 -23.40 13.88 5.94
C ASN A 49 -24.25 12.62 5.67
N GLU A 50 -25.36 12.49 6.37
CA GLU A 50 -26.27 11.33 6.25
C GLU A 50 -26.85 11.13 4.85
N ASP A 51 -26.92 12.18 4.03
CA ASP A 51 -27.43 12.15 2.66
C ASP A 51 -26.35 11.90 1.59
N GLY A 52 -25.10 11.65 2.02
CA GLY A 52 -23.95 11.42 1.16
C GLY A 52 -23.23 12.69 0.70
N SER A 53 -23.72 13.88 1.03
CA SER A 53 -22.96 15.11 0.79
C SER A 53 -21.77 15.24 1.74
N ILE A 54 -20.85 16.15 1.41
CA ILE A 54 -19.73 16.47 2.31
C ILE A 54 -19.85 17.92 2.83
N THR A 55 -19.34 18.14 4.04
CA THR A 55 -19.18 19.46 4.62
C THR A 55 -17.71 19.79 4.74
N ILE A 56 -17.26 20.84 4.03
CA ILE A 56 -15.89 21.33 4.07
C ILE A 56 -15.78 22.34 5.19
N LEU A 57 -15.09 21.96 6.28
CA LEU A 57 -14.79 22.89 7.37
C LEU A 57 -13.51 23.67 7.01
N PRO A 58 -13.52 25.02 6.99
CA PRO A 58 -12.36 25.81 6.57
C PRO A 58 -11.08 25.46 7.30
N GLU A 59 -11.15 25.26 8.61
CA GLU A 59 -9.99 24.88 9.43
C GLU A 59 -9.41 23.53 9.04
N ARG A 60 -10.24 22.51 8.75
CA ARG A 60 -9.78 21.20 8.30
C ARG A 60 -9.16 21.29 6.91
N HIS A 61 -9.77 22.07 6.01
CA HIS A 61 -9.22 22.28 4.67
C HIS A 61 -7.82 22.92 4.72
N GLU A 62 -7.64 23.97 5.51
CA GLU A 62 -6.33 24.62 5.67
C GLU A 62 -5.28 23.65 6.23
N LYS A 63 -5.65 22.85 7.24
CA LYS A 63 -4.77 21.82 7.80
C LYS A 63 -4.44 20.73 6.79
N LEU A 64 -5.40 20.28 5.98
CA LEU A 64 -5.19 19.28 4.94
C LEU A 64 -4.27 19.82 3.84
N ALA A 65 -4.50 21.05 3.35
CA ALA A 65 -3.64 21.66 2.35
C ALA A 65 -2.19 21.81 2.84
N LYS A 66 -2.02 22.21 4.11
CA LYS A 66 -0.72 22.27 4.76
C LYS A 66 -0.09 20.88 4.88
N TYR A 67 -0.86 19.87 5.28
CA TYR A 67 -0.42 18.49 5.39
C TYR A 67 0.10 17.94 4.06
N ILE A 68 -0.68 18.07 2.99
CA ILE A 68 -0.30 17.64 1.64
C ILE A 68 1.01 18.29 1.20
N LYS A 69 1.18 19.58 1.48
CA LYS A 69 2.41 20.31 1.15
C LYS A 69 3.61 19.86 1.98
N GLU A 70 3.46 19.74 3.30
CA GLU A 70 4.55 19.41 4.23
C GLU A 70 5.02 17.96 4.10
N THR A 71 4.12 17.05 3.74
CA THR A 71 4.43 15.62 3.57
C THR A 71 4.80 15.27 2.13
N HIS A 72 4.70 16.22 1.19
CA HIS A 72 4.86 15.95 -0.24
C HIS A 72 3.97 14.79 -0.71
N LEU A 73 2.72 14.76 -0.22
CA LEU A 73 1.77 13.68 -0.49
C LEU A 73 1.60 13.46 -1.99
N VAL A 74 1.90 12.26 -2.49
CA VAL A 74 1.80 11.89 -3.91
C VAL A 74 0.52 11.15 -4.24
N ASP A 75 0.01 10.34 -3.30
CA ASP A 75 -1.21 9.56 -3.45
C ASP A 75 -2.19 9.88 -2.30
N PHE A 76 -3.46 10.01 -2.65
CA PHE A 76 -4.54 10.35 -1.75
C PHE A 76 -5.59 9.24 -1.78
N GLU A 77 -5.61 8.40 -0.74
CA GLU A 77 -6.67 7.41 -0.58
C GLU A 77 -7.98 8.12 -0.21
N VAL A 78 -8.95 8.09 -1.12
CA VAL A 78 -10.32 8.52 -0.84
C VAL A 78 -10.98 7.45 0.03
N PRO A 79 -11.46 7.78 1.23
CA PRO A 79 -12.14 6.79 2.07
C PRO A 79 -13.35 6.19 1.36
N ARG A 80 -13.59 4.90 1.56
CA ARG A 80 -14.82 4.26 1.06
C ARG A 80 -16.06 4.93 1.64
N ALA A 81 -17.08 5.05 0.82
CA ALA A 81 -18.37 5.60 1.25
C ALA A 81 -18.92 4.79 2.46
N PRO A 82 -19.28 5.45 3.56
CA PRO A 82 -19.68 4.76 4.79
C PRO A 82 -21.03 4.04 4.70
N PHE A 83 -21.80 4.28 3.62
CA PHE A 83 -23.16 3.74 3.47
C PHE A 83 -23.21 2.31 2.97
N MET A 84 -22.16 1.85 2.30
CA MET A 84 -22.06 0.48 1.76
C MET A 84 -21.19 -0.44 2.61
N THR A 85 -20.63 0.05 3.69
CA THR A 85 -19.78 -0.70 4.61
C THR A 85 -20.55 -1.03 5.89
N ASN A 86 -20.28 -2.18 6.49
CA ASN A 86 -20.83 -2.49 7.81
C ASN A 86 -20.14 -1.62 8.86
N THR A 87 -20.93 -0.90 9.66
CA THR A 87 -20.44 0.04 10.67
C THR A 87 -19.80 -0.61 11.89
N SER A 88 -19.85 -1.93 12.00
CA SER A 88 -19.43 -2.66 13.19
C SER A 88 -18.17 -3.49 13.01
N ASN A 89 -17.02 -2.90 12.72
CA ASN A 89 -15.71 -3.57 12.73
C ASN A 89 -15.32 -4.44 11.52
N SER A 90 -16.13 -4.59 10.49
CA SER A 90 -15.68 -5.24 9.25
C SER A 90 -15.32 -4.19 8.21
N PRO A 91 -14.08 -4.19 7.67
CA PRO A 91 -13.73 -3.30 6.58
C PRO A 91 -14.40 -3.69 5.25
N LEU A 92 -15.13 -4.80 5.21
CA LEU A 92 -15.79 -5.31 4.02
C LEU A 92 -17.26 -4.89 3.98
N PRO A 93 -17.77 -4.48 2.81
CA PRO A 93 -19.19 -4.19 2.63
C PRO A 93 -20.03 -5.46 2.84
N THR A 94 -21.20 -5.31 3.46
CA THR A 94 -22.15 -6.43 3.51
C THR A 94 -22.93 -6.53 2.19
N PRO A 95 -23.31 -7.73 1.75
CA PRO A 95 -24.13 -7.91 0.55
C PRO A 95 -25.43 -7.11 0.57
N GLU A 96 -26.03 -6.94 1.75
CA GLU A 96 -27.27 -6.21 1.95
C GLU A 96 -27.16 -4.73 1.63
N ASN A 97 -26.05 -4.09 2.05
CA ASN A 97 -25.84 -2.67 1.79
C ASN A 97 -25.44 -2.37 0.32
N GLN A 98 -24.90 -3.34 -0.40
CA GLN A 98 -24.51 -3.18 -1.80
C GLN A 98 -25.69 -3.14 -2.76
N THR A 99 -26.84 -3.65 -2.37
CA THR A 99 -28.07 -3.70 -3.17
C THR A 99 -29.11 -2.71 -2.70
N ASP A 100 -28.89 -2.00 -1.59
CA ASP A 100 -29.80 -0.92 -1.13
C ASP A 100 -29.69 0.29 -2.04
N PRO A 101 -30.77 0.67 -2.77
CA PRO A 101 -30.73 1.80 -3.68
C PRO A 101 -30.39 3.12 -2.99
N LEU A 102 -30.80 3.30 -1.73
CA LEU A 102 -30.52 4.51 -0.97
C LEU A 102 -29.03 4.59 -0.58
N ALA A 103 -28.45 3.46 -0.14
CA ALA A 103 -27.01 3.39 0.16
C ALA A 103 -26.15 3.63 -1.09
N ILE A 104 -26.57 3.09 -2.23
CA ILE A 104 -25.92 3.31 -3.53
C ILE A 104 -25.97 4.79 -3.91
N GLU A 105 -27.13 5.42 -3.85
CA GLU A 105 -27.30 6.85 -4.22
C GLU A 105 -26.47 7.78 -3.33
N LYS A 106 -26.48 7.54 -2.01
CA LYS A 106 -25.63 8.29 -1.07
C LYS A 106 -24.14 8.08 -1.34
N SER A 107 -23.74 6.88 -1.69
CA SER A 107 -22.34 6.58 -2.01
C SER A 107 -21.87 7.26 -3.29
N LYS A 108 -22.70 7.27 -4.34
CA LYS A 108 -22.41 8.01 -5.58
C LYS A 108 -22.26 9.51 -5.33
N ARG A 109 -23.18 10.07 -4.54
CA ARG A 109 -23.09 11.48 -4.16
C ARG A 109 -21.80 11.78 -3.41
N TYR A 110 -21.44 10.94 -2.44
CA TYR A 110 -20.20 11.10 -1.69
C TYR A 110 -18.97 11.08 -2.59
N TYR A 111 -18.87 10.10 -3.49
CA TYR A 111 -17.71 10.03 -4.41
C TYR A 111 -17.67 11.23 -5.34
N HIS A 112 -18.82 11.67 -5.85
CA HIS A 112 -18.91 12.86 -6.68
C HIS A 112 -18.41 14.12 -5.96
N GLU A 113 -18.94 14.40 -4.78
CA GLU A 113 -18.60 15.61 -4.03
C GLU A 113 -17.15 15.56 -3.52
N MET A 114 -16.68 14.39 -3.09
CA MET A 114 -15.30 14.22 -2.65
C MET A 114 -14.31 14.39 -3.80
N TYR A 115 -14.59 13.79 -4.96
CA TYR A 115 -13.75 13.96 -6.15
C TYR A 115 -13.76 15.39 -6.66
N GLN A 116 -14.92 16.05 -6.67
CA GLN A 116 -15.02 17.46 -7.02
C GLN A 116 -14.21 18.35 -6.06
N TYR A 117 -14.29 18.09 -4.76
CA TYR A 117 -13.46 18.78 -3.76
C TYR A 117 -11.96 18.64 -4.06
N LEU A 118 -11.50 17.43 -4.39
CA LEU A 118 -10.10 17.20 -4.75
C LEU A 118 -9.73 17.92 -6.05
N LYS A 119 -10.61 17.92 -7.04
CA LYS A 119 -10.43 18.58 -8.34
C LYS A 119 -10.35 20.10 -8.21
N ASP A 120 -11.21 20.71 -7.39
CA ASP A 120 -11.19 22.14 -7.14
C ASP A 120 -9.89 22.63 -6.47
N ASN A 121 -9.16 21.71 -5.85
CA ASN A 121 -7.88 21.96 -5.19
C ASN A 121 -6.65 21.46 -5.98
N GLY A 122 -6.84 20.87 -7.16
CA GLY A 122 -5.77 20.31 -7.98
C GLY A 122 -5.12 19.06 -7.38
N TRP A 123 -5.88 18.29 -6.60
CA TRP A 123 -5.43 17.05 -5.94
C TRP A 123 -6.00 15.79 -6.58
N GLU A 124 -6.89 15.91 -7.57
CA GLU A 124 -7.61 14.80 -8.19
C GLU A 124 -6.70 13.75 -8.84
N LYS A 125 -5.57 14.18 -9.40
CA LYS A 125 -4.62 13.26 -10.05
C LYS A 125 -3.91 12.31 -9.09
N ARG A 126 -3.98 12.61 -7.79
CA ARG A 126 -3.40 11.80 -6.71
C ARG A 126 -4.43 10.86 -6.09
N ALA A 127 -5.71 11.03 -6.45
CA ALA A 127 -6.81 10.34 -5.80
C ALA A 127 -6.95 8.92 -6.31
N TYR A 128 -7.11 7.99 -5.39
CA TYR A 128 -7.53 6.63 -5.68
C TYR A 128 -8.48 6.12 -4.60
N LEU A 129 -9.27 5.13 -4.94
CA LEU A 129 -10.16 4.42 -4.04
C LEU A 129 -9.69 2.99 -3.86
N TYR A 130 -9.37 2.62 -2.63
CA TYR A 130 -9.05 1.25 -2.27
C TYR A 130 -10.35 0.45 -2.09
N LEU A 131 -10.65 -0.48 -3.01
CA LEU A 131 -11.93 -1.18 -3.02
C LEU A 131 -11.99 -2.31 -1.98
N ILE A 132 -11.25 -3.38 -2.19
CA ILE A 132 -11.23 -4.57 -1.35
C ILE A 132 -9.80 -5.10 -1.23
N ASP A 133 -9.49 -5.66 -0.07
CA ASP A 133 -8.23 -6.30 0.25
C ASP A 133 -8.31 -7.80 -0.04
N GLU A 134 -7.43 -8.31 -0.88
CA GLU A 134 -7.23 -9.74 -1.18
C GLU A 134 -8.56 -10.50 -1.41
N PRO A 135 -9.38 -10.16 -2.44
CA PRO A 135 -10.61 -10.86 -2.72
C PRO A 135 -10.33 -12.32 -3.13
N ASN A 136 -10.92 -13.30 -2.42
CA ASN A 136 -10.59 -14.72 -2.55
C ASN A 136 -11.80 -15.63 -2.84
N SER A 137 -12.88 -15.07 -3.37
CA SER A 137 -14.08 -15.83 -3.73
C SER A 137 -14.87 -15.13 -4.83
N VAL A 138 -15.75 -15.90 -5.52
CA VAL A 138 -16.73 -15.33 -6.45
C VAL A 138 -17.54 -14.20 -5.80
N LYS A 139 -17.86 -14.36 -4.51
CA LYS A 139 -18.58 -13.34 -3.75
C LYS A 139 -17.78 -12.05 -3.63
N ASP A 140 -16.50 -12.16 -3.31
CA ASP A 140 -15.63 -11.00 -3.13
C ASP A 140 -15.39 -10.28 -4.46
N TYR A 141 -15.21 -11.03 -5.56
CA TYR A 141 -15.10 -10.46 -6.91
C TYR A 141 -16.36 -9.71 -7.32
N ASN A 142 -17.55 -10.28 -7.06
CA ASN A 142 -18.80 -9.55 -7.28
C ASN A 142 -18.91 -8.28 -6.42
N GLN A 143 -18.36 -8.30 -5.21
CA GLN A 143 -18.32 -7.11 -4.35
C GLN A 143 -17.38 -6.04 -4.92
N VAL A 144 -16.21 -6.43 -5.44
CA VAL A 144 -15.29 -5.50 -6.13
C VAL A 144 -16.03 -4.83 -7.28
N ILE A 145 -16.68 -5.60 -8.17
CA ILE A 145 -17.42 -5.09 -9.32
C ILE A 145 -18.53 -4.11 -8.90
N ASN A 146 -19.31 -4.47 -7.88
CA ASN A 146 -20.40 -3.61 -7.40
C ASN A 146 -19.88 -2.29 -6.82
N LEU A 147 -18.83 -2.34 -6.01
CA LEU A 147 -18.21 -1.13 -5.45
C LEU A 147 -17.58 -0.26 -6.53
N ALA A 148 -16.85 -0.87 -7.47
CA ALA A 148 -16.25 -0.18 -8.59
C ALA A 148 -17.29 0.55 -9.43
N LYS A 149 -18.41 -0.11 -9.76
CA LYS A 149 -19.52 0.48 -10.50
C LYS A 149 -20.10 1.69 -9.79
N VAL A 150 -20.34 1.62 -8.48
CA VAL A 150 -20.88 2.74 -7.71
C VAL A 150 -19.90 3.91 -7.67
N ALA A 151 -18.60 3.63 -7.53
CA ALA A 151 -17.57 4.66 -7.58
C ALA A 151 -17.46 5.30 -8.96
N GLU A 152 -17.50 4.52 -10.04
CA GLU A 152 -17.50 5.00 -11.42
C GLU A 152 -18.70 5.87 -11.75
N GLU A 153 -19.90 5.47 -11.34
CA GLU A 153 -21.12 6.27 -11.55
C GLU A 153 -21.09 7.60 -10.77
N GLY A 154 -20.40 7.67 -9.62
CA GLY A 154 -20.23 8.89 -8.82
C GLY A 154 -19.03 9.75 -9.26
N ALA A 155 -17.92 9.13 -9.60
CA ALA A 155 -16.67 9.80 -9.96
C ALA A 155 -15.89 8.95 -10.97
N PRO A 156 -16.20 9.05 -12.28
CA PRO A 156 -15.64 8.17 -13.30
C PRO A 156 -14.12 8.27 -13.46
N ASP A 157 -13.52 9.40 -13.13
CA ASP A 157 -12.08 9.62 -13.20
C ASP A 157 -11.33 9.23 -11.90
N LEU A 158 -12.04 8.79 -10.85
CA LEU A 158 -11.43 8.32 -9.60
C LEU A 158 -10.88 6.91 -9.80
N LYS A 159 -9.56 6.75 -9.76
CA LYS A 159 -8.91 5.46 -9.94
C LYS A 159 -9.30 4.47 -8.83
N ARG A 160 -9.54 3.23 -9.23
CA ARG A 160 -10.00 2.13 -8.37
C ARG A 160 -8.88 1.11 -8.20
N LEU A 161 -8.46 0.91 -6.96
CA LEU A 161 -7.40 -0.02 -6.59
C LEU A 161 -7.98 -1.30 -5.96
N VAL A 162 -7.44 -2.43 -6.35
CA VAL A 162 -7.63 -3.72 -5.67
C VAL A 162 -6.27 -4.33 -5.32
N VAL A 163 -6.18 -4.92 -4.13
CA VAL A 163 -5.02 -5.75 -3.78
C VAL A 163 -5.28 -7.16 -4.30
N GLU A 164 -4.84 -7.38 -5.53
CA GLU A 164 -5.06 -8.62 -6.27
C GLU A 164 -3.99 -8.78 -7.36
N GLN A 165 -3.74 -10.02 -7.80
CA GLN A 165 -2.88 -10.30 -8.93
C GLN A 165 -3.53 -9.92 -10.26
N THR A 166 -2.72 -9.77 -11.30
CA THR A 166 -3.14 -9.34 -12.65
C THR A 166 -3.76 -10.44 -13.51
N TYR A 167 -3.89 -11.65 -12.98
CA TYR A 167 -4.50 -12.83 -13.62
C TYR A 167 -5.59 -13.42 -12.72
N THR A 168 -6.55 -14.13 -13.31
CA THR A 168 -7.64 -14.73 -12.51
C THR A 168 -7.18 -15.94 -11.70
N GLN A 169 -7.70 -16.06 -10.47
CA GLN A 169 -7.50 -17.25 -9.64
C GLN A 169 -8.24 -18.47 -10.20
N ASP A 170 -9.43 -18.26 -10.73
CA ASP A 170 -10.29 -19.29 -11.31
C ASP A 170 -11.00 -18.72 -12.53
N PRO A 171 -10.90 -19.38 -13.73
CA PRO A 171 -11.55 -18.92 -14.96
C PRO A 171 -13.09 -18.86 -14.89
N SER A 172 -13.71 -19.48 -13.90
CA SER A 172 -15.17 -19.40 -13.68
C SER A 172 -15.61 -18.17 -12.90
N TRP A 173 -14.67 -17.40 -12.34
CA TRP A 173 -14.98 -16.17 -11.59
C TRP A 173 -15.22 -15.00 -12.53
N PRO A 174 -15.96 -13.97 -12.09
CA PRO A 174 -16.14 -12.75 -12.86
C PRO A 174 -14.79 -12.08 -13.21
N ASP A 175 -14.75 -11.43 -14.36
CA ASP A 175 -13.60 -10.61 -14.76
C ASP A 175 -13.63 -9.27 -14.05
N LEU A 176 -12.47 -8.79 -13.57
CA LEU A 176 -12.29 -7.50 -12.91
C LEU A 176 -11.74 -6.40 -13.84
N ASN A 177 -11.35 -6.73 -15.08
CA ASN A 177 -10.62 -5.83 -15.97
C ASN A 177 -11.26 -4.44 -16.16
N GLU A 178 -12.59 -4.39 -16.32
CA GLU A 178 -13.30 -3.11 -16.50
C GLU A 178 -13.58 -2.38 -15.16
N SER A 179 -13.27 -3.03 -14.06
CA SER A 179 -13.58 -2.51 -12.72
C SER A 179 -12.39 -1.85 -12.02
N ILE A 180 -11.16 -2.11 -12.48
CA ILE A 180 -9.92 -1.78 -11.78
C ILE A 180 -9.02 -0.94 -12.66
N ASP A 181 -8.42 0.08 -12.06
CA ASP A 181 -7.44 0.97 -12.69
C ASP A 181 -6.02 0.76 -12.09
N ILE A 182 -5.95 0.22 -10.86
CA ILE A 182 -4.69 -0.04 -10.15
C ILE A 182 -4.71 -1.45 -9.56
N TRP A 183 -3.85 -2.32 -10.07
CA TRP A 183 -3.65 -3.68 -9.60
C TRP A 183 -2.47 -3.73 -8.61
N CYS A 184 -2.62 -4.47 -7.52
CA CYS A 184 -1.58 -4.51 -6.49
C CYS A 184 -1.29 -5.95 -6.03
N PRO A 185 -0.53 -6.75 -6.85
CA PRO A 185 -0.12 -8.09 -6.47
C PRO A 185 0.96 -8.13 -5.39
N LEU A 186 0.96 -9.23 -4.61
CA LEU A 186 2.15 -9.64 -3.86
C LEU A 186 3.33 -9.91 -4.79
N PHE A 187 4.56 -9.74 -4.31
CA PHE A 187 5.74 -10.06 -5.12
C PHE A 187 5.75 -11.50 -5.64
N SER A 188 5.32 -12.46 -4.84
CA SER A 188 5.24 -13.87 -5.25
C SER A 188 4.07 -14.18 -6.20
N PHE A 189 3.19 -13.22 -6.43
CA PHE A 189 2.04 -13.32 -7.34
C PHE A 189 2.27 -12.54 -8.65
N ILE A 190 3.45 -11.95 -8.81
CA ILE A 190 3.83 -11.24 -10.03
C ILE A 190 3.96 -12.21 -11.19
N ASP A 191 3.19 -11.95 -12.24
CA ASP A 191 3.35 -12.56 -13.56
C ASP A 191 3.69 -11.49 -14.58
N ARG A 192 4.78 -11.69 -15.32
CA ARG A 192 5.35 -10.68 -16.22
C ARG A 192 4.47 -10.39 -17.43
N GLU A 193 3.81 -11.41 -17.94
CA GLU A 193 3.00 -11.28 -19.16
C GLU A 193 1.73 -10.50 -18.86
N THR A 194 0.99 -10.91 -17.85
CA THR A 194 -0.26 -10.25 -17.48
C THR A 194 -0.06 -8.82 -16.95
N ILE A 195 1.05 -8.53 -16.26
CA ILE A 195 1.41 -7.14 -15.88
C ILE A 195 1.59 -6.27 -17.13
N ARG A 196 2.30 -6.76 -18.16
CA ARG A 196 2.47 -6.02 -19.41
C ARG A 196 1.16 -5.78 -20.13
N GLU A 197 0.26 -6.74 -20.11
CA GLU A 197 -1.09 -6.60 -20.66
C GLU A 197 -1.86 -5.49 -19.94
N LYS A 198 -1.83 -5.45 -18.61
CA LYS A 198 -2.49 -4.39 -17.82
C LYS A 198 -1.92 -3.00 -18.12
N ILE A 199 -0.60 -2.87 -18.13
CA ILE A 199 0.05 -1.60 -18.47
C ILE A 199 -0.30 -1.18 -19.92
N ALA A 200 -0.35 -2.12 -20.84
CA ALA A 200 -0.71 -1.84 -22.23
C ALA A 200 -2.19 -1.43 -22.41
N SER A 201 -3.09 -1.89 -21.54
CA SER A 201 -4.49 -1.43 -21.49
C SER A 201 -4.67 -0.07 -20.83
N GLY A 202 -3.64 0.47 -20.18
CA GLY A 202 -3.67 1.78 -19.53
C GLY A 202 -3.81 1.73 -18.02
N ASP A 203 -3.81 0.53 -17.42
CA ASP A 203 -3.87 0.34 -15.97
C ASP A 203 -2.50 0.61 -15.34
N GLU A 204 -2.51 0.97 -14.06
CA GLU A 204 -1.31 1.00 -13.23
C GLU A 204 -1.14 -0.32 -12.49
N VAL A 205 0.10 -0.71 -12.28
CA VAL A 205 0.43 -1.84 -11.41
C VAL A 205 1.30 -1.34 -10.26
N TRP A 206 0.83 -1.60 -9.06
CA TRP A 206 1.59 -1.47 -7.82
C TRP A 206 2.03 -2.86 -7.37
N SER A 207 2.76 -2.94 -6.29
CA SER A 207 3.11 -4.19 -5.61
C SER A 207 2.98 -4.03 -4.11
N TYR A 208 2.91 -5.14 -3.40
CA TYR A 208 3.03 -5.09 -1.95
C TYR A 208 3.77 -6.31 -1.40
N THR A 209 4.19 -6.18 -0.16
CA THR A 209 4.67 -7.29 0.66
C THR A 209 3.97 -7.24 2.01
N ALA A 210 3.65 -8.40 2.54
CA ALA A 210 3.01 -8.54 3.84
C ALA A 210 3.73 -9.63 4.65
N LEU A 211 3.10 -10.79 4.75
CA LEU A 211 3.60 -11.96 5.44
C LEU A 211 4.48 -12.81 4.51
N VAL A 212 4.86 -14.00 4.93
CA VAL A 212 5.55 -14.96 4.06
C VAL A 212 4.51 -15.68 3.21
N GLN A 213 4.41 -15.32 1.95
CA GLN A 213 3.47 -15.92 1.01
C GLN A 213 4.22 -16.46 -0.21
N PRO A 214 4.22 -17.79 -0.44
CA PRO A 214 4.78 -18.40 -1.64
C PRO A 214 3.89 -18.10 -2.86
N ALA A 215 4.39 -18.42 -4.06
CA ALA A 215 3.57 -18.37 -5.27
C ALA A 215 2.33 -19.26 -5.10
N PRO A 216 1.13 -18.78 -5.44
CA PRO A 216 -0.11 -19.54 -5.27
C PRO A 216 -0.20 -20.69 -6.29
N SER A 217 -0.96 -21.73 -5.96
CA SER A 217 -1.11 -22.92 -6.82
C SER A 217 -1.75 -22.63 -8.18
N TYR A 218 -2.45 -21.53 -8.31
CA TYR A 218 -3.06 -21.04 -9.55
C TYR A 218 -2.17 -20.05 -10.34
N HIS A 219 -0.92 -19.79 -9.87
CA HIS A 219 0.03 -18.99 -10.63
C HIS A 219 0.34 -19.66 -11.98
N PRO A 220 0.36 -18.94 -13.11
CA PRO A 220 0.69 -19.52 -14.41
C PRO A 220 1.96 -20.39 -14.41
N ASP A 221 3.01 -19.92 -13.73
CA ASP A 221 4.30 -20.60 -13.63
C ASP A 221 4.51 -21.31 -12.29
N TYR A 222 3.45 -21.75 -11.63
CA TYR A 222 3.51 -22.34 -10.27
C TYR A 222 4.59 -23.40 -10.10
N ASN A 223 4.73 -24.34 -11.06
CA ASN A 223 5.69 -25.44 -10.94
C ASN A 223 7.15 -24.97 -10.84
N GLU A 224 7.46 -23.82 -11.44
CA GLU A 224 8.77 -23.20 -11.39
C GLU A 224 8.95 -22.37 -10.10
N LEU A 225 7.88 -21.68 -9.66
CA LEU A 225 7.92 -20.65 -8.65
C LEU A 225 7.58 -21.11 -7.23
N LYS A 226 6.94 -22.27 -7.04
CA LYS A 226 6.43 -22.76 -5.74
C LYS A 226 7.45 -22.85 -4.59
N ASN A 227 8.75 -22.86 -4.91
CA ASN A 227 9.83 -22.89 -3.93
C ASN A 227 10.68 -21.60 -3.96
N LYS A 228 10.23 -20.57 -4.63
CA LYS A 228 10.91 -19.27 -4.70
C LYS A 228 10.35 -18.33 -3.65
N ASN A 229 11.21 -17.46 -3.13
CA ASN A 229 10.83 -16.52 -2.08
C ASN A 229 11.21 -15.09 -2.47
N PRO A 230 10.29 -14.14 -2.34
CA PRO A 230 10.60 -12.71 -2.49
C PRO A 230 11.39 -12.19 -1.27
N PRO A 231 11.86 -10.94 -1.30
CA PRO A 231 12.44 -10.29 -0.14
C PRO A 231 11.34 -10.00 0.89
N TYR A 232 11.32 -10.72 2.01
CA TYR A 232 10.40 -10.45 3.12
C TYR A 232 10.94 -9.38 4.06
N TRP A 233 10.04 -8.60 4.67
CA TRP A 233 10.40 -7.53 5.60
C TRP A 233 10.32 -7.98 7.07
N HIS A 234 11.04 -9.04 7.40
CA HIS A 234 11.18 -9.55 8.76
C HIS A 234 12.55 -9.22 9.34
N ILE A 235 12.63 -9.08 10.67
CA ILE A 235 13.90 -8.75 11.35
C ILE A 235 15.01 -9.76 11.04
N ASP A 236 14.65 -11.02 10.80
CA ASP A 236 15.58 -12.12 10.51
C ASP A 236 16.19 -12.06 9.09
N GLN A 237 15.64 -11.20 8.24
CA GLN A 237 16.13 -11.06 6.87
C GLN A 237 17.35 -10.12 6.81
N PRO A 238 18.28 -10.34 5.87
CA PRO A 238 19.33 -9.38 5.60
C PRO A 238 18.75 -7.99 5.31
N VAL A 239 19.39 -6.95 5.83
CA VAL A 239 18.89 -5.56 5.72
C VAL A 239 18.71 -5.12 4.27
N ILE A 240 19.49 -5.65 3.34
CA ILE A 240 19.34 -5.41 1.90
C ILE A 240 17.95 -5.80 1.37
N ALA A 241 17.27 -6.78 1.99
CA ALA A 241 15.93 -7.21 1.59
C ALA A 241 14.88 -6.08 1.64
N TYR A 242 15.13 -5.04 2.42
CA TYR A 242 14.24 -3.85 2.48
C TYR A 242 14.49 -2.87 1.33
N ARG A 243 15.59 -3.00 0.64
CA ARG A 243 15.99 -2.14 -0.47
C ARG A 243 15.64 -2.72 -1.84
N ILE A 244 15.60 -4.04 -1.95
CA ILE A 244 15.33 -4.80 -3.19
C ILE A 244 13.92 -4.55 -3.77
N PRO A 245 12.82 -4.35 -2.99
CA PRO A 245 11.48 -4.16 -3.55
C PRO A 245 11.36 -3.11 -4.64
N THR A 246 12.08 -2.00 -4.54
CA THR A 246 12.06 -0.95 -5.57
C THR A 246 12.79 -1.36 -6.84
N TRP A 247 13.78 -2.25 -6.75
CA TRP A 247 14.46 -2.87 -7.90
C TRP A 247 13.54 -3.88 -8.58
N ILE A 248 12.77 -4.67 -7.80
CA ILE A 248 11.71 -5.54 -8.34
C ILE A 248 10.69 -4.71 -9.11
N ASN A 249 10.19 -3.63 -8.50
CA ASN A 249 9.21 -2.77 -9.13
C ASN A 249 9.73 -2.25 -10.49
N ARG A 250 10.98 -1.78 -10.53
CA ARG A 250 11.55 -1.32 -11.79
C ARG A 250 11.71 -2.44 -12.82
N GLN A 251 12.02 -3.67 -12.39
CA GLN A 251 12.16 -4.83 -13.27
C GLN A 251 10.87 -5.21 -13.99
N TYR A 252 9.73 -4.91 -13.38
CA TYR A 252 8.39 -5.26 -13.88
C TYR A 252 7.57 -4.04 -14.32
N ASP A 253 8.16 -2.85 -14.41
CA ASP A 253 7.48 -1.58 -14.74
C ASP A 253 6.36 -1.22 -13.75
N ILE A 254 6.49 -1.65 -12.51
CA ILE A 254 5.57 -1.39 -11.40
C ILE A 254 5.87 -0.01 -10.82
N VAL A 255 4.83 0.82 -10.64
CA VAL A 255 4.96 2.24 -10.27
C VAL A 255 4.60 2.56 -8.82
N GLY A 256 4.07 1.61 -8.06
CA GLY A 256 3.71 1.79 -6.66
C GLY A 256 4.23 0.66 -5.77
N LEU A 257 4.45 0.95 -4.49
CA LEU A 257 4.83 -0.03 -3.46
C LEU A 257 3.98 0.21 -2.22
N LEU A 258 3.10 -0.71 -1.92
CA LEU A 258 2.25 -0.70 -0.74
C LEU A 258 2.85 -1.56 0.38
N TYR A 259 2.71 -1.12 1.61
CA TYR A 259 2.95 -1.94 2.78
C TYR A 259 1.75 -1.87 3.73
N TRP A 260 1.27 -3.02 4.18
CA TRP A 260 0.01 -3.18 4.90
C TRP A 260 -0.07 -2.40 6.23
N THR A 261 1.05 -2.29 6.96
CA THR A 261 1.15 -1.45 8.17
C THR A 261 2.60 -1.16 8.53
N THR A 262 2.83 -0.10 9.30
CA THR A 262 4.14 0.27 9.83
C THR A 262 4.21 0.21 11.35
N THR A 263 3.05 0.03 12.01
CA THR A 263 2.84 0.03 13.47
C THR A 263 2.04 -1.18 13.92
N GLY A 264 2.33 -2.36 13.39
CA GLY A 264 1.65 -3.63 13.68
C GLY A 264 1.97 -4.17 15.08
N TRP A 265 1.70 -3.42 16.12
CA TRP A 265 1.99 -3.74 17.53
C TRP A 265 0.82 -4.51 18.15
N TYR A 266 0.61 -5.74 17.70
CA TYR A 266 -0.56 -6.52 18.07
C TYR A 266 -0.44 -7.25 19.41
N ASP A 267 0.80 -7.54 19.87
CA ASP A 267 1.05 -8.21 21.14
C ASP A 267 0.86 -7.24 22.34
N ASP A 268 0.26 -7.73 23.40
CA ASP A 268 -0.02 -6.92 24.59
C ASP A 268 1.26 -6.55 25.39
N HIS A 269 2.38 -7.28 25.19
CA HIS A 269 3.66 -6.95 25.80
C HIS A 269 4.42 -5.85 25.04
N GLY A 270 3.85 -5.37 23.93
CA GLY A 270 4.43 -4.32 23.09
C GLY A 270 5.60 -4.77 22.21
N PRO A 271 5.92 -3.96 21.17
CA PRO A 271 6.87 -4.34 20.13
C PRO A 271 8.34 -4.38 20.58
N TRP A 272 8.66 -3.80 21.74
CA TRP A 272 10.02 -3.87 22.30
C TRP A 272 10.36 -5.24 22.89
N LEU A 273 9.35 -5.95 23.40
CA LEU A 273 9.51 -7.29 23.97
C LEU A 273 9.11 -8.38 23.01
N VAL A 274 8.03 -8.17 22.24
CA VAL A 274 7.51 -9.12 21.26
C VAL A 274 7.38 -8.39 19.91
N PRO A 275 8.47 -8.35 19.11
CA PRO A 275 8.48 -7.60 17.85
C PRO A 275 7.80 -8.37 16.70
N GLY A 276 6.76 -9.11 16.97
CA GLY A 276 6.07 -9.89 15.95
C GLY A 276 4.68 -10.32 16.40
N PHE A 277 4.03 -11.09 15.57
CA PHE A 277 2.75 -11.68 15.90
C PHE A 277 2.70 -13.12 15.39
N VAL A 278 1.84 -13.92 16.01
CA VAL A 278 1.59 -15.30 15.62
C VAL A 278 0.29 -15.34 14.84
N HIS A 279 0.36 -15.84 13.61
CA HIS A 279 -0.82 -16.15 12.84
C HIS A 279 -1.16 -17.63 12.99
N TYR A 280 -2.38 -17.91 13.41
CA TYR A 280 -2.87 -19.29 13.53
C TYR A 280 -3.72 -19.61 12.30
N ASN A 281 -3.22 -20.49 11.45
CA ASN A 281 -4.02 -21.04 10.35
C ASN A 281 -4.91 -22.16 10.90
N SER A 282 -6.23 -21.94 10.88
CA SER A 282 -7.24 -22.90 11.35
C SER A 282 -8.19 -23.31 10.23
N ASP A 283 -7.68 -23.85 9.13
CA ASP A 283 -8.57 -24.21 8.02
C ASP A 283 -9.37 -25.51 8.23
N ASP A 284 -9.02 -26.33 9.23
CA ASP A 284 -9.71 -27.60 9.45
C ASP A 284 -9.93 -28.00 10.92
N GLY A 285 -9.64 -27.13 11.87
CA GLY A 285 -9.82 -27.37 13.29
C GLY A 285 -8.90 -28.44 13.91
N ILE A 286 -7.94 -29.00 13.15
CA ILE A 286 -7.12 -30.14 13.56
C ILE A 286 -5.61 -29.81 13.56
N HIS A 287 -5.15 -28.86 12.74
CA HIS A 287 -3.73 -28.51 12.65
C HIS A 287 -3.50 -27.03 12.86
N TYR A 288 -2.97 -26.65 14.03
CA TYR A 288 -2.48 -25.30 14.28
C TYR A 288 -1.05 -25.19 13.76
N MET A 289 -0.85 -24.61 12.60
CA MET A 289 0.48 -24.09 12.23
C MET A 289 0.58 -22.64 12.73
N ALA A 290 1.33 -22.45 13.80
CA ALA A 290 1.69 -21.13 14.25
C ALA A 290 2.86 -20.61 13.43
N THR A 291 2.64 -19.58 12.61
CA THR A 291 3.72 -18.89 11.90
C THR A 291 4.02 -17.59 12.64
N TYR A 292 5.29 -17.43 13.03
CA TYR A 292 5.75 -16.23 13.71
C TYR A 292 6.36 -15.25 12.69
N PHE A 293 5.80 -14.05 12.63
CA PHE A 293 6.26 -12.99 11.72
C PHE A 293 7.07 -11.95 12.48
N ASN A 294 8.36 -12.20 12.65
CA ASN A 294 9.25 -11.36 13.42
C ASN A 294 9.45 -9.99 12.75
N GLY A 295 8.86 -8.94 13.32
CA GLY A 295 8.91 -7.58 12.79
C GLY A 295 8.03 -7.32 11.56
N GLY A 296 7.20 -8.30 11.14
CA GLY A 296 6.22 -8.10 10.08
C GLY A 296 5.24 -6.99 10.46
N GLY A 297 5.04 -6.01 9.57
CA GLY A 297 4.18 -4.85 9.85
C GLY A 297 4.76 -3.80 10.81
N MET A 298 6.01 -3.97 11.26
CA MET A 298 6.62 -3.09 12.26
C MET A 298 7.87 -2.39 11.69
N LEU A 299 7.72 -1.17 11.23
CA LEU A 299 8.83 -0.32 10.81
C LEU A 299 9.15 0.77 11.83
N PHE A 300 8.21 1.06 12.70
CA PHE A 300 8.36 1.96 13.85
C PHE A 300 8.23 1.23 15.18
N TYR A 301 8.79 1.84 16.21
CA TYR A 301 8.65 1.46 17.61
C TYR A 301 8.08 2.64 18.42
N PRO A 302 7.29 2.39 19.47
CA PRO A 302 6.75 3.44 20.33
C PRO A 302 7.88 4.08 21.16
N GLY A 303 8.03 5.39 21.03
CA GLY A 303 9.13 6.11 21.71
C GLY A 303 8.88 6.34 23.19
N ASN A 304 7.62 6.42 23.62
CA ASN A 304 7.26 6.67 25.04
C ASN A 304 7.89 5.65 25.99
N GLU A 305 7.95 4.38 25.62
CA GLU A 305 8.61 3.34 26.41
C GLU A 305 10.14 3.51 26.50
N ALA A 306 10.74 4.20 25.54
CA ALA A 306 12.17 4.51 25.50
C ALA A 306 12.50 5.94 26.01
N GLY A 307 11.53 6.64 26.58
CA GLY A 307 11.68 8.02 27.06
C GLY A 307 11.76 9.06 25.94
N PHE A 308 11.26 8.75 24.76
CA PHE A 308 11.23 9.64 23.60
C PHE A 308 9.76 9.93 23.21
N ASP A 309 9.46 11.20 22.99
CA ASP A 309 8.10 11.62 22.64
C ASP A 309 7.90 11.60 21.12
N GLY A 310 7.51 10.44 20.58
CA GLY A 310 7.23 10.22 19.16
C GLY A 310 7.66 8.85 18.64
N PRO A 311 7.65 8.63 17.31
CA PRO A 311 8.06 7.38 16.71
C PRO A 311 9.57 7.17 16.75
N ILE A 312 10.02 5.96 17.04
CA ILE A 312 11.40 5.52 16.83
C ILE A 312 11.46 4.69 15.54
N THR A 313 12.31 5.11 14.62
CA THR A 313 12.49 4.47 13.32
C THR A 313 13.43 3.27 13.40
N SER A 314 13.09 2.19 12.70
CA SER A 314 13.98 1.03 12.58
C SER A 314 15.04 1.24 11.49
N VAL A 315 16.15 0.48 11.56
CA VAL A 315 17.14 0.42 10.46
C VAL A 315 16.51 -0.11 9.17
N ARG A 316 15.46 -0.92 9.28
CA ARG A 316 14.69 -1.46 8.16
C ARG A 316 14.03 -0.34 7.36
N LEU A 317 13.36 0.60 8.04
CA LEU A 317 12.75 1.78 7.41
C LEU A 317 13.80 2.67 6.72
N LYS A 318 15.00 2.82 7.30
CA LYS A 318 16.10 3.55 6.66
C LYS A 318 16.52 2.91 5.34
N ASN A 319 16.62 1.58 5.30
CA ASN A 319 16.98 0.86 4.07
C ASN A 319 15.88 0.88 3.02
N LEU A 320 14.61 0.88 3.44
CA LEU A 320 13.50 1.09 2.51
C LEU A 320 13.61 2.48 1.85
N ARG A 321 13.90 3.52 2.60
CA ARG A 321 14.15 4.86 2.05
C ARG A 321 15.28 4.85 1.01
N GLU A 322 16.40 4.18 1.30
CA GLU A 322 17.50 4.04 0.34
C GLU A 322 17.05 3.35 -0.95
N GLY A 323 16.16 2.35 -0.86
CA GLY A 323 15.56 1.72 -2.04
C GLY A 323 14.68 2.66 -2.85
N LEU A 324 13.88 3.51 -2.17
CA LEU A 324 13.08 4.53 -2.84
C LEU A 324 13.97 5.58 -3.53
N GLU A 325 15.11 5.94 -2.92
CA GLU A 325 16.09 6.81 -3.54
C GLU A 325 16.78 6.15 -4.75
N ASP A 326 17.01 4.83 -4.73
CA ASP A 326 17.50 4.11 -5.91
C ASP A 326 16.51 4.21 -7.08
N TYR A 327 15.20 4.12 -6.79
CA TYR A 327 14.16 4.25 -7.82
C TYR A 327 14.18 5.64 -8.48
N GLU A 328 14.49 6.70 -7.74
CA GLU A 328 14.67 8.04 -8.31
C GLU A 328 15.84 8.11 -9.31
N TYR A 329 16.93 7.37 -9.06
CA TYR A 329 18.03 7.29 -10.04
C TYR A 329 17.55 6.65 -11.34
N PHE A 330 16.69 5.64 -11.28
CA PHE A 330 16.09 5.04 -12.47
C PHE A 330 15.23 6.07 -13.22
N ALA A 331 14.32 6.74 -12.53
CA ALA A 331 13.44 7.73 -13.12
C ALA A 331 14.22 8.88 -13.81
N ILE A 332 15.21 9.44 -13.13
CA ILE A 332 16.08 10.50 -13.69
C ILE A 332 16.77 10.03 -14.98
N LEU A 333 17.32 8.82 -14.99
CA LEU A 333 17.98 8.27 -16.16
C LEU A 333 17.02 7.99 -17.31
N GLU A 334 15.83 7.52 -17.02
CA GLU A 334 14.80 7.24 -18.01
C GLU A 334 14.27 8.52 -18.67
N GLU A 335 14.04 9.57 -17.90
CA GLU A 335 13.70 10.91 -18.42
C GLU A 335 14.79 11.44 -19.37
N LYS A 336 16.06 11.08 -19.14
CA LYS A 336 17.21 11.40 -20.02
C LYS A 336 17.41 10.38 -21.15
N GLY A 337 16.44 9.47 -21.40
CA GLY A 337 16.48 8.48 -22.50
C GLY A 337 17.45 7.32 -22.27
N GLN A 338 17.83 7.04 -21.03
CA GLN A 338 18.78 5.97 -20.66
C GLN A 338 18.09 4.70 -20.18
N GLY A 339 16.82 4.42 -20.56
CA GLY A 339 16.05 3.27 -20.08
C GLY A 339 16.73 1.90 -20.32
N ALA A 340 17.43 1.74 -21.46
CA ALA A 340 18.19 0.51 -21.72
C ALA A 340 19.34 0.31 -20.72
N TYR A 341 20.02 1.39 -20.34
CA TYR A 341 21.08 1.33 -19.33
C TYR A 341 20.52 1.02 -17.94
N VAL A 342 19.38 1.63 -17.57
CA VAL A 342 18.68 1.32 -16.32
C VAL A 342 18.34 -0.15 -16.27
N LYS A 343 17.75 -0.70 -17.35
CA LYS A 343 17.40 -2.12 -17.42
C LYS A 343 18.60 -3.03 -17.22
N GLU A 344 19.74 -2.75 -17.87
CA GLU A 344 20.98 -3.51 -17.67
C GLU A 344 21.44 -3.49 -16.21
N MET A 345 21.37 -2.34 -15.55
CA MET A 345 21.75 -2.21 -14.14
C MET A 345 20.79 -2.93 -13.21
N VAL A 346 19.49 -2.87 -13.49
CA VAL A 346 18.47 -3.60 -12.72
C VAL A 346 18.64 -5.12 -12.89
N ASP A 347 18.85 -5.61 -14.13
CA ASP A 347 19.09 -7.04 -14.40
C ASP A 347 20.33 -7.58 -13.65
N THR A 348 21.32 -6.73 -13.38
CA THR A 348 22.51 -7.11 -12.60
C THR A 348 22.20 -7.37 -11.12
N ILE A 349 21.22 -6.65 -10.56
CA ILE A 349 20.86 -6.70 -9.13
C ILE A 349 19.67 -7.60 -8.87
N CYS A 350 18.65 -7.54 -9.72
CA CYS A 350 17.36 -8.18 -9.52
C CYS A 350 16.77 -8.62 -10.88
N PRO A 351 17.25 -9.71 -11.49
CA PRO A 351 16.70 -10.23 -12.73
C PRO A 351 15.24 -10.70 -12.60
N GLU A 352 14.87 -11.23 -11.42
CA GLU A 352 13.51 -11.69 -11.13
C GLU A 352 13.11 -11.33 -9.70
N TRP A 353 11.79 -11.34 -9.38
CA TRP A 353 11.31 -11.02 -8.03
C TRP A 353 11.83 -11.98 -6.96
N TRP A 354 12.32 -13.14 -7.33
CA TRP A 354 12.89 -14.18 -6.47
C TRP A 354 14.39 -14.37 -6.65
N ASP A 355 14.98 -13.80 -7.71
CA ASP A 355 16.42 -13.84 -7.99
C ASP A 355 16.99 -12.43 -7.87
N PHE A 356 17.65 -12.16 -6.78
CA PHE A 356 18.22 -10.86 -6.46
C PHE A 356 19.50 -10.99 -5.63
N THR A 357 20.37 -10.00 -5.74
CA THR A 357 21.63 -9.99 -4.99
C THR A 357 21.37 -9.92 -3.48
N LYS A 358 22.15 -10.69 -2.73
CA LYS A 358 22.23 -10.58 -1.26
C LYS A 358 23.50 -9.86 -0.81
N ASP A 359 24.31 -9.41 -1.75
CA ASP A 359 25.54 -8.68 -1.52
C ASP A 359 25.30 -7.15 -1.56
N PRO A 360 25.36 -6.46 -0.41
CA PRO A 360 25.17 -5.01 -0.36
C PRO A 360 26.25 -4.23 -1.11
N GLU A 361 27.48 -4.76 -1.22
CA GLU A 361 28.55 -4.08 -1.96
C GLU A 361 28.28 -4.10 -3.48
N ALA A 362 27.74 -5.21 -3.99
CA ALA A 362 27.35 -5.31 -5.39
C ALA A 362 26.26 -4.28 -5.72
N LEU A 363 25.26 -4.12 -4.86
CA LEU A 363 24.21 -3.11 -5.02
C LEU A 363 24.79 -1.69 -4.98
N LEU A 364 25.64 -1.38 -4.00
CA LEU A 364 26.25 -0.05 -3.88
C LEU A 364 27.11 0.30 -5.10
N LYS A 365 27.88 -0.64 -5.65
CA LYS A 365 28.64 -0.44 -6.90
C LYS A 365 27.75 -0.12 -8.09
N VAL A 366 26.58 -0.77 -8.19
CA VAL A 366 25.63 -0.48 -9.27
C VAL A 366 25.00 0.88 -9.06
N ARG A 367 24.61 1.23 -7.83
CA ARG A 367 24.10 2.59 -7.51
C ARG A 367 25.13 3.67 -7.88
N GLU A 368 26.40 3.47 -7.58
CA GLU A 368 27.48 4.39 -7.96
C GLU A 368 27.55 4.58 -9.49
N LYS A 369 27.44 3.49 -10.28
CA LYS A 369 27.39 3.57 -11.73
C LYS A 369 26.19 4.39 -12.23
N LEU A 370 25.02 4.21 -11.61
CA LEU A 370 23.82 5.01 -11.93
C LEU A 370 24.08 6.50 -11.65
N ALA A 371 24.64 6.84 -10.48
CA ALA A 371 24.99 8.21 -10.11
C ALA A 371 25.97 8.83 -11.10
N MET A 372 27.09 8.16 -11.38
CA MET A 372 28.08 8.62 -12.35
C MET A 372 27.49 8.82 -13.76
N LYS A 373 26.55 7.96 -14.15
CA LYS A 373 25.84 8.11 -15.42
C LYS A 373 24.99 9.37 -15.45
N ILE A 374 24.26 9.69 -14.36
CA ILE A 374 23.48 10.93 -14.22
C ILE A 374 24.41 12.14 -14.36
N GLU A 375 25.49 12.19 -13.57
CA GLU A 375 26.49 13.28 -13.62
C GLU A 375 27.10 13.48 -15.02
N SER A 376 27.29 12.38 -15.77
CA SER A 376 27.84 12.48 -17.13
C SER A 376 26.85 13.08 -18.17
N LEU A 377 25.60 13.26 -17.79
CA LEU A 377 24.51 13.78 -18.65
C LEU A 377 24.13 15.23 -18.29
N GLU A 378 24.71 15.78 -17.22
CA GLU A 378 24.60 17.19 -16.83
C GLU A 378 25.62 18.06 -17.60
#